data_eea4eeddf37d7704291aa85950132a53
#
_entry.id   eea4eeddf37d7704291aa85950132a53
#
_cell.length_a   1.000
_cell.length_b   1.000
_cell.length_c   1.000
_cell.angle_alpha   90.00
_cell.angle_beta   90.00
_cell.angle_gamma   90.00
#
_symmetry.space_group_name_H-M   'P 1'
#
loop_
_entity.id
_entity.type
_entity.pdbx_description
1 polymer ?
#
loop_
_entity_poly.entity_id
_entity_poly.type
_entity_poly.pdbx_seq_one_letter_code
_entity_poly.pdbx_strand_id
1 'polypeptide(L)'
;HQLKCLRLPRLLAQWDEDLKAAAQQRFSHARLLTHVVEHEYRQRCENARQQRLRRARIPEPWVLETYPFSRQPKLNKKAIQALYDSSSYLTQNQNIIWLGPTGIGKTGLATSFLTHAIHQGKSGRYILFAQLIAELYQAIADHTQAKVLKHYLSYDVLQIDELGYAEVEPAQVGLFFTLMQQRHKKKPTL
;
A
#
# COMPACT_ATOMS: atom_id res chain seq x y z
N HIS A 1 -13.32 -19.15 25.97
CA HIS A 1 -13.28 -17.75 26.42
C HIS A 1 -11.85 -17.19 26.42
N GLN A 2 -10.85 -17.94 26.92
CA GLN A 2 -9.43 -17.53 27.01
C GLN A 2 -8.81 -17.17 25.66
N LEU A 3 -9.05 -17.95 24.61
CA LEU A 3 -8.53 -17.68 23.25
C LEU A 3 -9.05 -16.36 22.65
N LYS A 4 -10.29 -15.93 23.03
CA LYS A 4 -10.81 -14.60 22.66
C LYS A 4 -10.03 -13.49 23.36
N CYS A 5 -9.73 -13.65 24.66
CA CYS A 5 -8.93 -12.69 25.42
C CYS A 5 -7.51 -12.56 24.85
N LEU A 6 -6.90 -13.67 24.46
CA LEU A 6 -5.57 -13.71 23.81
C LEU A 6 -5.61 -13.26 22.34
N ARG A 7 -6.79 -12.95 21.82
CA ARG A 7 -6.99 -12.56 20.42
C ARG A 7 -6.40 -13.55 19.42
N LEU A 8 -6.71 -14.83 19.59
CA LEU A 8 -6.30 -15.95 18.73
C LEU A 8 -7.52 -16.47 17.93
N PRO A 9 -8.07 -15.69 16.99
CA PRO A 9 -9.33 -16.00 16.33
C PRO A 9 -9.26 -17.24 15.45
N ARG A 10 -8.15 -17.45 14.74
CA ARG A 10 -7.99 -18.64 13.89
C ARG A 10 -7.92 -19.91 14.76
N LEU A 11 -7.11 -19.88 15.81
CA LEU A 11 -7.01 -21.01 16.73
C LEU A 11 -8.36 -21.34 17.36
N LEU A 12 -9.15 -20.31 17.71
CA LEU A 12 -10.49 -20.49 18.24
C LEU A 12 -11.43 -21.17 17.22
N ALA A 13 -11.32 -20.81 15.94
CA ALA A 13 -12.18 -21.34 14.88
C ALA A 13 -11.80 -22.75 14.44
N GLN A 14 -10.51 -23.12 14.49
CA GLN A 14 -9.98 -24.37 13.94
C GLN A 14 -9.33 -25.27 15.01
N TRP A 15 -9.66 -25.07 16.28
CA TRP A 15 -9.10 -25.82 17.39
C TRP A 15 -9.19 -27.34 17.22
N ASP A 16 -10.38 -27.84 16.89
CA ASP A 16 -10.63 -29.28 16.74
C ASP A 16 -9.92 -29.87 15.51
N GLU A 17 -9.79 -29.09 14.45
CA GLU A 17 -9.08 -29.52 13.23
C GLU A 17 -7.57 -29.60 13.47
N ASP A 18 -6.99 -28.62 14.16
CA ASP A 18 -5.57 -28.63 14.51
C ASP A 18 -5.24 -29.83 15.43
N LEU A 19 -6.10 -30.16 16.39
CA LEU A 19 -5.94 -31.33 17.26
C LEU A 19 -6.06 -32.66 16.50
N LYS A 20 -7.05 -32.77 15.60
CA LYS A 20 -7.20 -33.95 14.74
C LYS A 20 -5.98 -34.15 13.83
N ALA A 21 -5.49 -33.09 13.21
CA ALA A 21 -4.28 -33.14 12.38
C ALA A 21 -3.05 -33.56 13.19
N ALA A 22 -2.90 -33.03 14.40
CA ALA A 22 -1.83 -33.41 15.30
C ALA A 22 -1.87 -34.88 15.70
N ALA A 23 -3.04 -35.40 16.00
CA ALA A 23 -3.23 -36.82 16.34
C ALA A 23 -2.92 -37.74 15.14
N GLN A 24 -3.47 -37.44 13.96
CA GLN A 24 -3.25 -38.20 12.73
C GLN A 24 -1.78 -38.22 12.29
N GLN A 25 -1.10 -37.09 12.38
CA GLN A 25 0.31 -36.94 11.97
C GLN A 25 1.28 -37.20 13.12
N ARG A 26 0.81 -37.60 14.31
CA ARG A 26 1.63 -37.87 15.51
C ARG A 26 2.59 -36.72 15.83
N PHE A 27 2.08 -35.49 15.91
CA PHE A 27 2.91 -34.35 16.26
C PHE A 27 3.50 -34.50 17.67
N SER A 28 4.77 -34.15 17.82
CA SER A 28 5.31 -33.89 19.16
C SER A 28 4.66 -32.61 19.72
N HIS A 29 4.72 -32.42 21.03
CA HIS A 29 4.19 -31.22 21.69
C HIS A 29 4.80 -29.93 21.09
N ALA A 30 6.11 -29.92 20.86
CA ALA A 30 6.79 -28.78 20.23
C ALA A 30 6.27 -28.54 18.80
N ARG A 31 6.08 -29.58 17.98
CA ARG A 31 5.54 -29.46 16.64
C ARG A 31 4.10 -28.93 16.62
N LEU A 32 3.26 -29.35 17.57
CA LEU A 32 1.90 -28.83 17.70
C LEU A 32 1.91 -27.33 18.03
N LEU A 33 2.72 -26.90 19.00
CA LEU A 33 2.84 -25.49 19.35
C LEU A 33 3.33 -24.65 18.16
N THR A 34 4.36 -25.11 17.47
CA THR A 34 4.87 -24.43 16.27
C THR A 34 3.79 -24.32 15.20
N HIS A 35 3.06 -25.41 14.91
CA HIS A 35 1.98 -25.43 13.93
C HIS A 35 0.90 -24.39 14.25
N VAL A 36 0.42 -24.36 15.48
CA VAL A 36 -0.64 -23.44 15.92
C VAL A 36 -0.16 -21.97 15.81
N VAL A 37 1.05 -21.69 16.32
CA VAL A 37 1.60 -20.32 16.31
C VAL A 37 1.84 -19.82 14.88
N GLU A 38 2.44 -20.66 14.03
CA GLU A 38 2.69 -20.29 12.63
C GLU A 38 1.39 -20.01 11.86
N HIS A 39 0.37 -20.81 12.06
CA HIS A 39 -0.91 -20.64 11.37
C HIS A 39 -1.65 -19.39 11.84
N GLU A 40 -1.66 -19.11 13.15
CA GLU A 40 -2.21 -17.86 13.69
C GLU A 40 -1.44 -16.64 13.17
N TYR A 41 -0.10 -16.71 13.14
CA TYR A 41 0.75 -15.66 12.61
C TYR A 41 0.47 -15.38 11.13
N ARG A 42 0.42 -16.43 10.29
CA ARG A 42 0.11 -16.30 8.85
C ARG A 42 -1.25 -15.63 8.64
N GLN A 43 -2.27 -16.06 9.40
CA GLN A 43 -3.60 -15.45 9.29
C GLN A 43 -3.60 -13.98 9.69
N ARG A 44 -2.86 -13.62 10.73
CA ARG A 44 -2.73 -12.21 11.14
C ARG A 44 -2.01 -11.36 10.10
N CYS A 45 -0.94 -11.87 9.53
CA CYS A 45 -0.21 -11.20 8.46
C CYS A 45 -1.12 -10.96 7.25
N GLU A 46 -1.89 -11.98 6.86
CA GLU A 46 -2.83 -11.87 5.75
C GLU A 46 -3.96 -10.88 6.04
N ASN A 47 -4.57 -10.93 7.22
CA ASN A 47 -5.60 -9.97 7.62
C ASN A 47 -5.06 -8.53 7.63
N ALA A 48 -3.85 -8.33 8.15
CA ALA A 48 -3.19 -7.03 8.16
C ALA A 48 -2.88 -6.54 6.73
N ARG A 49 -2.46 -7.43 5.82
CA ARG A 49 -2.25 -7.15 4.40
C ARG A 49 -3.56 -6.71 3.73
N GLN A 50 -4.63 -7.46 3.93
CA GLN A 50 -5.96 -7.15 3.38
C GLN A 50 -6.47 -5.80 3.89
N GLN A 51 -6.28 -5.50 5.17
CA GLN A 51 -6.66 -4.20 5.72
C GLN A 51 -5.87 -3.05 5.11
N ARG A 52 -4.55 -3.23 4.87
CA ARG A 52 -3.73 -2.20 4.20
C ARG A 52 -4.19 -1.96 2.77
N LEU A 53 -4.49 -3.02 2.01
CA LEU A 53 -5.03 -2.91 0.65
C LEU A 53 -6.36 -2.15 0.63
N ARG A 54 -7.30 -2.49 1.52
CA ARG A 54 -8.59 -1.76 1.62
C ARG A 54 -8.39 -0.28 1.95
N ARG A 55 -7.49 0.03 2.88
CA ARG A 55 -7.20 1.42 3.29
C ARG A 55 -6.48 2.22 2.21
N ALA A 56 -5.77 1.56 1.33
CA ALA A 56 -5.07 2.20 0.22
C ALA A 56 -6.03 2.81 -0.81
N ARG A 57 -7.29 2.35 -0.87
CA ARG A 57 -8.32 2.82 -1.81
C ARG A 57 -7.87 2.76 -3.27
N ILE A 58 -7.15 1.69 -3.61
CA ILE A 58 -6.75 1.42 -4.98
C ILE A 58 -8.01 1.11 -5.80
N PRO A 59 -8.27 1.84 -6.91
CA PRO A 59 -9.48 1.61 -7.71
C PRO A 59 -9.46 0.26 -8.41
N GLU A 60 -8.32 -0.12 -8.95
CA GLU A 60 -8.09 -1.38 -9.65
C GLU A 60 -6.71 -1.93 -9.28
N PRO A 61 -6.64 -3.12 -8.67
CA PRO A 61 -5.35 -3.71 -8.30
C PRO A 61 -4.61 -4.21 -9.54
N TRP A 62 -3.47 -3.60 -9.81
CA TRP A 62 -2.54 -4.02 -10.85
C TRP A 62 -1.32 -4.68 -10.23
N VAL A 63 -0.78 -5.68 -10.94
CA VAL A 63 0.51 -6.31 -10.65
C VAL A 63 1.40 -6.21 -11.87
N LEU A 64 2.70 -6.02 -11.66
CA LEU A 64 3.63 -5.74 -12.75
C LEU A 64 3.71 -6.90 -13.76
N GLU A 65 3.50 -8.13 -13.30
CA GLU A 65 3.52 -9.35 -14.11
C GLU A 65 2.46 -9.34 -15.22
N THR A 66 1.31 -8.71 -14.94
CA THR A 66 0.20 -8.61 -15.92
C THR A 66 0.25 -7.36 -16.77
N TYR A 67 1.23 -6.46 -16.54
CA TYR A 67 1.33 -5.24 -17.31
C TYR A 67 1.73 -5.52 -18.76
N PRO A 68 0.98 -5.00 -19.77
CA PRO A 68 1.18 -5.32 -21.18
C PRO A 68 2.37 -4.59 -21.81
N PHE A 69 3.59 -4.92 -21.39
CA PHE A 69 4.81 -4.30 -21.92
C PHE A 69 4.94 -4.39 -23.43
N SER A 70 4.36 -5.43 -24.06
CA SER A 70 4.36 -5.61 -25.51
C SER A 70 3.67 -4.47 -26.25
N ARG A 71 2.68 -3.81 -25.63
CA ARG A 71 1.99 -2.64 -26.17
C ARG A 71 2.76 -1.34 -25.99
N GLN A 72 3.86 -1.36 -25.23
CA GLN A 72 4.65 -0.18 -24.88
C GLN A 72 6.15 -0.43 -25.17
N PRO A 73 6.55 -0.60 -26.43
CA PRO A 73 7.92 -1.00 -26.79
C PRO A 73 8.98 0.04 -26.42
N LYS A 74 8.58 1.30 -26.20
CA LYS A 74 9.49 2.38 -25.77
C LYS A 74 9.80 2.35 -24.28
N LEU A 75 9.05 1.59 -23.47
CA LEU A 75 9.33 1.47 -22.05
C LEU A 75 10.53 0.55 -21.80
N ASN A 76 11.45 0.99 -20.98
CA ASN A 76 12.57 0.15 -20.54
C ASN A 76 12.08 -0.87 -19.49
N LYS A 77 11.50 -1.99 -19.96
CA LYS A 77 11.00 -3.07 -19.10
C LYS A 77 12.05 -3.52 -18.08
N LYS A 78 13.31 -3.68 -18.51
CA LYS A 78 14.38 -4.16 -17.61
C LYS A 78 14.63 -3.20 -16.45
N ALA A 79 14.65 -1.90 -16.71
CA ALA A 79 14.85 -0.89 -15.66
C ALA A 79 13.64 -0.85 -14.71
N ILE A 80 12.42 -0.92 -15.22
CA ILE A 80 11.19 -0.95 -14.41
C ILE A 80 11.18 -2.21 -13.53
N GLN A 81 11.48 -3.38 -14.10
CA GLN A 81 11.54 -4.63 -13.36
C GLN A 81 12.63 -4.59 -12.26
N ALA A 82 13.83 -4.10 -12.58
CA ALA A 82 14.91 -3.97 -11.60
C ALA A 82 14.55 -3.04 -10.44
N LEU A 83 13.85 -1.91 -10.73
CA LEU A 83 13.37 -0.99 -9.71
C LEU A 83 12.29 -1.62 -8.82
N TYR A 84 11.39 -2.40 -9.43
CA TYR A 84 10.32 -3.12 -8.76
C TYR A 84 10.89 -4.20 -7.83
N ASP A 85 11.76 -5.08 -8.34
CA ASP A 85 12.33 -6.20 -7.60
C ASP A 85 13.24 -5.74 -6.45
N SER A 86 14.09 -4.72 -6.71
CA SER A 86 14.97 -4.16 -5.69
C SER A 86 14.25 -3.39 -4.60
N SER A 87 13.04 -2.87 -4.90
CA SER A 87 12.31 -1.95 -4.02
C SER A 87 13.15 -0.76 -3.53
N SER A 88 14.16 -0.36 -4.31
CA SER A 88 15.10 0.70 -3.92
C SER A 88 14.41 2.05 -3.70
N TYR A 89 13.30 2.33 -4.40
CA TYR A 89 12.50 3.52 -4.17
C TYR A 89 11.93 3.60 -2.74
N LEU A 90 11.64 2.46 -2.10
CA LEU A 90 11.18 2.41 -0.70
C LEU A 90 12.32 2.63 0.29
N THR A 91 13.46 1.98 0.06
CA THR A 91 14.61 2.05 0.98
C THR A 91 15.35 3.38 0.90
N GLN A 92 15.38 4.00 -0.29
CA GLN A 92 16.03 5.29 -0.53
C GLN A 92 15.06 6.47 -0.48
N ASN A 93 13.77 6.23 -0.22
CA ASN A 93 12.71 7.26 -0.18
C ASN A 93 12.65 8.11 -1.46
N GLN A 94 12.77 7.46 -2.62
CA GLN A 94 12.77 8.13 -3.93
C GLN A 94 11.34 8.24 -4.47
N ASN A 95 11.01 9.40 -5.03
CA ASN A 95 9.77 9.57 -5.78
C ASN A 95 9.90 8.96 -7.17
N ILE A 96 8.80 8.42 -7.69
CA ILE A 96 8.72 7.95 -9.08
C ILE A 96 7.67 8.80 -9.80
N ILE A 97 8.02 9.35 -10.96
CA ILE A 97 7.11 10.16 -11.78
C ILE A 97 6.91 9.44 -13.11
N TRP A 98 5.66 9.10 -13.41
CA TRP A 98 5.25 8.47 -14.66
C TRP A 98 4.74 9.53 -15.63
N LEU A 99 5.50 9.78 -16.70
CA LEU A 99 5.17 10.78 -17.73
C LEU A 99 4.80 10.10 -19.05
N GLY A 100 3.80 10.62 -19.72
CA GLY A 100 3.40 10.16 -21.04
C GLY A 100 1.93 10.45 -21.39
N PRO A 101 1.50 10.19 -22.62
CA PRO A 101 0.13 10.40 -23.09
C PRO A 101 -0.92 9.61 -22.28
N THR A 102 -2.19 9.98 -22.43
CA THR A 102 -3.31 9.24 -21.84
C THR A 102 -3.41 7.83 -22.45
N GLY A 103 -3.87 6.86 -21.66
CA GLY A 103 -4.13 5.49 -22.12
C GLY A 103 -2.91 4.56 -22.21
N ILE A 104 -1.68 5.02 -21.92
CA ILE A 104 -0.47 4.16 -21.97
C ILE A 104 -0.23 3.31 -20.72
N GLY A 105 -1.14 3.35 -19.73
CA GLY A 105 -1.05 2.49 -18.55
C GLY A 105 -0.20 3.04 -17.39
N LYS A 106 0.02 4.37 -17.30
CA LYS A 106 0.75 5.00 -16.19
C LYS A 106 0.17 4.64 -14.82
N THR A 107 -1.14 4.76 -14.68
CA THR A 107 -1.88 4.41 -13.45
C THR A 107 -1.64 2.94 -13.07
N GLY A 108 -1.71 2.02 -14.05
CA GLY A 108 -1.44 0.59 -13.81
C GLY A 108 -0.02 0.33 -13.32
N LEU A 109 1.00 0.98 -13.90
CA LEU A 109 2.38 0.89 -13.42
C LEU A 109 2.50 1.44 -12.00
N ALA A 110 2.06 2.67 -11.75
CA ALA A 110 2.13 3.27 -10.43
C ALA A 110 1.40 2.43 -9.38
N THR A 111 0.21 1.92 -9.71
CA THR A 111 -0.59 1.07 -8.80
C THR A 111 0.09 -0.28 -8.53
N SER A 112 0.80 -0.87 -9.52
CA SER A 112 1.56 -2.09 -9.29
C SER A 112 2.68 -1.88 -8.26
N PHE A 113 3.39 -0.75 -8.30
CA PHE A 113 4.40 -0.37 -7.31
C PHE A 113 3.80 -0.12 -5.93
N LEU A 114 2.64 0.56 -5.86
CA LEU A 114 1.92 0.76 -4.60
C LEU A 114 1.47 -0.57 -3.98
N THR A 115 0.89 -1.45 -4.79
CA THR A 115 0.45 -2.80 -4.37
C THR A 115 1.62 -3.62 -3.86
N HIS A 116 2.75 -3.58 -4.57
CA HIS A 116 3.98 -4.25 -4.15
C HIS A 116 4.50 -3.75 -2.80
N ALA A 117 4.54 -2.43 -2.59
CA ALA A 117 4.90 -1.86 -1.30
C ALA A 117 3.98 -2.33 -0.16
N ILE A 118 2.67 -2.42 -0.41
CA ILE A 118 1.70 -2.92 0.58
C ILE A 118 1.95 -4.40 0.90
N HIS A 119 2.31 -5.21 -0.09
CA HIS A 119 2.68 -6.61 0.11
C HIS A 119 3.94 -6.76 0.97
N GLN A 120 4.87 -5.81 0.88
CA GLN A 120 6.05 -5.71 1.76
C GLN A 120 5.75 -5.12 3.15
N GLY A 121 4.49 -4.95 3.51
CA GLY A 121 4.07 -4.48 4.82
C GLY A 121 3.97 -2.97 4.99
N LYS A 122 4.22 -2.19 3.92
CA LYS A 122 4.09 -0.73 3.96
C LYS A 122 2.63 -0.30 3.94
N SER A 123 2.33 0.84 4.55
CA SER A 123 1.03 1.51 4.40
C SER A 123 1.03 2.34 3.12
N GLY A 124 -0.03 2.20 2.32
CA GLY A 124 -0.16 2.92 1.06
C GLY A 124 -1.47 3.67 0.93
N ARG A 125 -1.50 4.69 0.09
CA ARG A 125 -2.71 5.44 -0.26
C ARG A 125 -2.68 5.86 -1.72
N TYR A 126 -3.73 5.54 -2.45
CA TYR A 126 -4.05 6.08 -3.78
C TYR A 126 -5.00 7.26 -3.63
N ILE A 127 -4.79 8.33 -4.38
CA ILE A 127 -5.68 9.47 -4.48
C ILE A 127 -5.51 10.17 -5.83
N LEU A 128 -6.62 10.68 -6.38
CA LEU A 128 -6.58 11.60 -7.52
C LEU A 128 -6.07 12.97 -7.06
N PHE A 129 -5.27 13.62 -7.88
CA PHE A 129 -4.73 14.96 -7.57
C PHE A 129 -5.86 15.96 -7.26
N ALA A 130 -6.90 16.02 -8.09
CA ALA A 130 -8.05 16.90 -7.88
C ALA A 130 -8.72 16.68 -6.50
N GLN A 131 -8.87 15.40 -6.11
CA GLN A 131 -9.45 15.03 -4.83
C GLN A 131 -8.55 15.45 -3.66
N LEU A 132 -7.24 15.22 -3.77
CA LEU A 132 -6.27 15.66 -2.76
C LEU A 132 -6.31 17.17 -2.56
N ILE A 133 -6.31 17.95 -3.65
CA ILE A 133 -6.38 19.41 -3.60
C ILE A 133 -7.69 19.87 -2.95
N ALA A 134 -8.83 19.28 -3.30
CA ALA A 134 -10.11 19.61 -2.68
C ALA A 134 -10.12 19.36 -1.17
N GLU A 135 -9.58 18.19 -0.72
CA GLU A 135 -9.47 17.88 0.71
C GLU A 135 -8.53 18.85 1.46
N LEU A 136 -7.40 19.24 0.84
CA LEU A 136 -6.47 20.19 1.41
C LEU A 136 -7.08 21.60 1.50
N TYR A 137 -7.84 22.01 0.47
CA TYR A 137 -8.51 23.30 0.46
C TYR A 137 -9.63 23.40 1.50
N GLN A 138 -10.48 22.35 1.57
CA GLN A 138 -11.52 22.27 2.60
C GLN A 138 -10.92 22.35 4.01
N ALA A 139 -9.75 21.76 4.22
CA ALA A 139 -9.06 21.83 5.51
C ALA A 139 -8.65 23.24 5.92
N ILE A 140 -8.48 24.18 4.97
CA ILE A 140 -8.22 25.60 5.27
C ILE A 140 -9.48 26.21 5.87
N ALA A 141 -10.64 26.01 5.23
CA ALA A 141 -11.93 26.53 5.70
C ALA A 141 -12.30 25.98 7.08
N ASP A 142 -12.01 24.71 7.32
CA ASP A 142 -12.34 24.00 8.57
C ASP A 142 -11.28 24.16 9.67
N HIS A 143 -10.18 24.87 9.42
CA HIS A 143 -9.02 24.99 10.31
C HIS A 143 -8.43 23.63 10.74
N THR A 144 -8.47 22.63 9.85
CA THR A 144 -7.99 21.25 10.08
C THR A 144 -6.74 20.87 9.30
N GLN A 145 -5.99 21.83 8.77
CA GLN A 145 -4.83 21.60 7.89
C GLN A 145 -3.81 20.64 8.50
N ALA A 146 -3.46 20.84 9.79
CA ALA A 146 -2.50 19.99 10.47
C ALA A 146 -2.96 18.53 10.55
N LYS A 147 -4.26 18.29 10.74
CA LYS A 147 -4.86 16.94 10.80
C LYS A 147 -4.82 16.27 9.42
N VAL A 148 -5.19 16.98 8.35
CA VAL A 148 -5.19 16.45 6.99
C VAL A 148 -3.77 16.20 6.50
N LEU A 149 -2.84 17.12 6.73
CA LEU A 149 -1.42 16.90 6.43
C LEU A 149 -0.88 15.67 7.17
N LYS A 150 -1.11 15.56 8.48
CA LYS A 150 -0.70 14.41 9.29
C LYS A 150 -1.27 13.10 8.75
N HIS A 151 -2.51 13.10 8.27
CA HIS A 151 -3.15 11.95 7.65
C HIS A 151 -2.35 11.47 6.43
N TYR A 152 -2.06 12.34 5.45
CA TYR A 152 -1.29 11.98 4.25
C TYR A 152 0.19 11.70 4.54
N LEU A 153 0.77 12.35 5.54
CA LEU A 153 2.13 12.07 6.01
C LEU A 153 2.25 10.73 6.74
N SER A 154 1.16 10.17 7.25
CA SER A 154 1.19 8.88 7.95
C SER A 154 1.47 7.71 7.02
N TYR A 155 1.07 7.78 5.74
CA TYR A 155 1.30 6.72 4.77
C TYR A 155 2.76 6.61 4.37
N ASP A 156 3.28 5.37 4.30
CA ASP A 156 4.64 5.11 3.83
C ASP A 156 4.78 5.46 2.35
N VAL A 157 3.79 5.09 1.53
CA VAL A 157 3.75 5.37 0.09
C VAL A 157 2.46 6.11 -0.26
N LEU A 158 2.58 7.21 -0.99
CA LEU A 158 1.44 7.98 -1.50
C LEU A 158 1.46 7.95 -3.03
N GLN A 159 0.41 7.44 -3.65
CA GLN A 159 0.21 7.55 -5.09
C GLN A 159 -0.76 8.69 -5.38
N ILE A 160 -0.31 9.66 -6.17
CA ILE A 160 -1.12 10.79 -6.62
C ILE A 160 -1.28 10.67 -8.13
N ASP A 161 -2.50 10.39 -8.58
CA ASP A 161 -2.78 10.16 -9.98
C ASP A 161 -3.43 11.39 -10.64
N GLU A 162 -3.37 11.46 -11.98
CA GLU A 162 -3.94 12.54 -12.80
C GLU A 162 -3.38 13.94 -12.48
N LEU A 163 -2.11 14.01 -12.12
CA LEU A 163 -1.43 15.27 -11.86
C LEU A 163 -1.36 16.10 -13.15
N GLY A 164 -1.93 17.33 -13.12
CA GLY A 164 -1.96 18.23 -14.26
C GLY A 164 -3.28 18.31 -15.03
N TYR A 165 -4.29 17.52 -14.64
CA TYR A 165 -5.65 17.61 -15.22
C TYR A 165 -6.60 18.52 -14.42
N ALA A 166 -6.22 18.98 -13.25
CA ALA A 166 -7.02 19.89 -12.45
C ALA A 166 -6.47 21.32 -12.55
N GLU A 167 -7.34 22.29 -12.79
CA GLU A 167 -7.04 23.69 -12.57
C GLU A 167 -6.88 23.93 -11.06
N VAL A 168 -5.79 24.54 -10.66
CA VAL A 168 -5.43 24.73 -9.24
C VAL A 168 -5.17 26.19 -8.97
N GLU A 169 -5.87 26.76 -8.02
CA GLU A 169 -5.63 28.12 -7.56
C GLU A 169 -4.36 28.22 -6.69
N PRO A 170 -3.67 29.39 -6.69
CA PRO A 170 -2.45 29.57 -5.90
C PRO A 170 -2.57 29.22 -4.41
N ALA A 171 -3.71 29.49 -3.80
CA ALA A 171 -3.97 29.16 -2.40
C ALA A 171 -4.01 27.66 -2.11
N GLN A 172 -4.47 26.86 -3.07
CA GLN A 172 -4.54 25.40 -2.98
C GLN A 172 -3.15 24.75 -3.11
N VAL A 173 -2.28 25.37 -3.91
CA VAL A 173 -0.93 24.87 -4.20
C VAL A 173 -0.04 24.87 -2.95
N GLY A 174 -0.19 25.87 -2.07
CA GLY A 174 0.66 26.02 -0.88
C GLY A 174 0.66 24.80 0.06
N LEU A 175 -0.53 24.26 0.37
CA LEU A 175 -0.62 23.06 1.22
C LEU A 175 -0.10 21.80 0.52
N PHE A 176 -0.32 21.68 -0.79
CA PHE A 176 0.25 20.59 -1.57
C PHE A 176 1.79 20.62 -1.55
N PHE A 177 2.39 21.78 -1.76
CA PHE A 177 3.85 21.94 -1.63
C PHE A 177 4.34 21.61 -0.23
N THR A 178 3.64 22.03 0.80
CA THR A 178 3.96 21.69 2.19
C THR A 178 3.95 20.17 2.40
N LEU A 179 2.93 19.48 1.88
CA LEU A 179 2.85 18.02 1.93
C LEU A 179 4.04 17.37 1.23
N MET A 180 4.33 17.79 -0.01
CA MET A 180 5.42 17.23 -0.81
C MET A 180 6.79 17.50 -0.18
N GLN A 181 7.03 18.69 0.35
CA GLN A 181 8.26 19.07 1.06
C GLN A 181 8.46 18.19 2.31
N GLN A 182 7.41 17.96 3.10
CA GLN A 182 7.52 17.15 4.30
C GLN A 182 7.72 15.65 3.99
N ARG A 183 7.26 15.18 2.83
CA ARG A 183 7.50 13.80 2.36
C ARG A 183 8.86 13.64 1.68
N HIS A 184 9.43 14.70 1.10
CA HIS A 184 10.68 14.64 0.34
C HIS A 184 11.80 13.97 1.13
N LYS A 185 12.49 13.00 0.52
CA LYS A 185 13.56 12.17 1.10
C LYS A 185 13.20 11.39 2.39
N LYS A 186 11.93 11.37 2.77
CA LYS A 186 11.44 10.64 3.97
C LYS A 186 10.49 9.51 3.61
N LYS A 187 9.66 9.71 2.59
CA LYS A 187 8.65 8.76 2.15
C LYS A 187 8.38 8.93 0.66
N PRO A 188 8.43 7.85 -0.14
CA PRO A 188 8.19 7.93 -1.57
C PRO A 188 6.79 8.39 -1.92
N THR A 189 6.70 9.11 -3.05
CA THR A 189 5.45 9.46 -3.72
C THR A 189 5.53 8.98 -5.16
N LEU A 190 4.43 8.38 -5.65
CA LEU A 190 4.29 7.81 -6.99
C LEU A 190 3.36 8.66 -7.82
#